data_40d4269c286b8fd521a4e5896cf05467
#
_entry.id   40d4269c286b8fd521a4e5896cf05467
#
_cell.length_a   1.000
_cell.length_b   1.000
_cell.length_c   1.000
_cell.angle_alpha   90.00
_cell.angle_beta   90.00
_cell.angle_gamma   90.00
#
_symmetry.space_group_name_H-M   'P 1'
#
loop_
_entity.id
_entity.type
_entity.pdbx_description
1 polymer ?
#
loop_
_entity_poly.entity_id
_entity_poly.type
_entity_poly.pdbx_seq_one_letter_code
_entity_poly.pdbx_strand_id
1 'polypeptide(L)'
;MRRMFQRSILWLLPVVIIPLGALLFVQVQVLRSLEQKTAAAGRNWQRTSLEMVTAELESRYRTASEKALTLTEQQIAEVSRLGAHFKQQHVPGARSYFTMRFKGHMSAIGYFDVRGQDKHPSDPEVEAVKMATASWYIAHRLERVAQPILYVDERDPKNRIILKPVVDASWHVVGVTGVILDEKFAKASMTTIGTRILKQRHPPSNAVALRVGDGFPRALNGRGDYLTQPLGFVFTNWRAGIRHVCATPEEVAAENFRSNMMWTGGAFIVLLGAVGLSVGAVARQMRLSQMKSDFVSNVSHELRTPLSSIRVFGEYMRLGRVEKPEKIREYGEYIEAESRRLTQLINNILDFSKIESAEKKYHFCDTNLAELVGHTVAGFEVPLREHGWSISFSATAVPTLLVDKDAMAQVIVNLLDNAVKYSRDRKEIDVTVSALDAEVRIAVRDRGIGIPALEQKKIYEKFYRVGSTLVHDVKGSGLGLSIVMHVVKAHGGRVELVSAPGEGSTFTIVLPLPSEQKVAVTSTEYA
;
A
#
# COMPACT_ATOMS: atom_id res chain seq x y z
N MET A 1 31.19 -12.71 -19.62
CA MET A 1 30.54 -12.83 -18.29
C MET A 1 29.53 -11.72 -17.98
N ARG A 2 29.81 -10.42 -18.21
CA ARG A 2 28.88 -9.31 -17.92
C ARG A 2 27.48 -9.45 -18.56
N ARG A 3 27.38 -9.90 -19.82
CA ARG A 3 26.09 -10.10 -20.52
C ARG A 3 25.31 -11.34 -20.05
N MET A 4 25.98 -12.37 -19.53
CA MET A 4 25.32 -13.55 -18.96
C MET A 4 24.71 -13.24 -17.59
N PHE A 5 25.39 -12.45 -16.77
CA PHE A 5 24.92 -12.08 -15.42
C PHE A 5 23.73 -11.12 -15.45
N GLN A 6 23.72 -10.13 -16.36
CA GLN A 6 22.56 -9.28 -16.57
C GLN A 6 21.35 -10.08 -17.08
N ARG A 7 21.57 -11.10 -17.89
CA ARG A 7 20.52 -12.02 -18.32
C ARG A 7 19.96 -12.87 -17.16
N SER A 8 20.79 -13.34 -16.23
CA SER A 8 20.30 -14.17 -15.10
C SER A 8 19.42 -13.38 -14.11
N ILE A 9 19.72 -12.10 -13.87
CA ILE A 9 18.85 -11.23 -13.06
C ILE A 9 17.51 -10.95 -13.77
N LEU A 10 17.53 -10.77 -15.10
CA LEU A 10 16.31 -10.63 -15.90
C LEU A 10 15.43 -11.90 -15.89
N TRP A 11 16.02 -13.09 -15.73
CA TRP A 11 15.27 -14.35 -15.59
C TRP A 11 14.66 -14.56 -14.18
N LEU A 12 15.22 -13.93 -13.14
CA LEU A 12 14.64 -13.95 -11.80
C LEU A 12 13.35 -13.09 -11.70
N LEU A 13 13.24 -12.02 -12.48
CA LEU A 13 12.06 -11.17 -12.50
C LEU A 13 10.76 -11.93 -12.85
N PRO A 14 10.67 -12.70 -13.96
CA PRO A 14 9.48 -13.50 -14.26
C PRO A 14 9.15 -14.53 -13.18
N VAL A 15 10.14 -15.17 -12.58
CA VAL A 15 9.97 -16.18 -11.51
C VAL A 15 9.28 -15.58 -10.27
N VAL A 16 9.45 -14.29 -10.02
CA VAL A 16 8.79 -13.60 -8.90
C VAL A 16 7.48 -12.94 -9.33
N ILE A 17 7.47 -12.29 -10.50
CA ILE A 17 6.32 -11.50 -10.96
C ILE A 17 5.15 -12.40 -11.36
N ILE A 18 5.40 -13.56 -12.00
CA ILE A 18 4.33 -14.46 -12.45
C ILE A 18 3.54 -15.05 -11.26
N PRO A 19 4.18 -15.64 -10.23
CA PRO A 19 3.44 -16.12 -9.05
C PRO A 19 2.74 -14.99 -8.30
N LEU A 20 3.33 -13.81 -8.23
CA LEU A 20 2.74 -12.65 -7.60
C LEU A 20 1.49 -12.17 -8.33
N GLY A 21 1.54 -12.14 -9.67
CA GLY A 21 0.39 -11.84 -10.53
C GLY A 21 -0.72 -12.88 -10.42
N ALA A 22 -0.37 -14.16 -10.36
CA ALA A 22 -1.31 -15.25 -10.13
C ALA A 22 -1.99 -15.13 -8.77
N LEU A 23 -1.24 -14.79 -7.71
CA LEU A 23 -1.78 -14.55 -6.38
C LEU A 23 -2.76 -13.39 -6.36
N LEU A 24 -2.42 -12.27 -6.99
CA LEU A 24 -3.31 -11.12 -7.13
C LEU A 24 -4.59 -11.49 -7.88
N PHE A 25 -4.47 -12.23 -8.97
CA PHE A 25 -5.62 -12.72 -9.74
C PHE A 25 -6.56 -13.57 -8.89
N VAL A 26 -6.02 -14.55 -8.15
CA VAL A 26 -6.81 -15.38 -7.23
C VAL A 26 -7.49 -14.53 -6.16
N GLN A 27 -6.78 -13.56 -5.59
CA GLN A 27 -7.33 -12.69 -4.56
C GLN A 27 -8.47 -11.82 -5.08
N VAL A 28 -8.36 -11.28 -6.29
CA VAL A 28 -9.44 -10.53 -6.96
C VAL A 28 -10.66 -11.43 -7.19
N GLN A 29 -10.48 -12.67 -7.60
CA GLN A 29 -11.57 -13.64 -7.77
C GLN A 29 -12.27 -13.94 -6.44
N VAL A 30 -11.50 -14.13 -5.38
CA VAL A 30 -12.05 -14.34 -4.01
C VAL A 30 -12.84 -13.12 -3.56
N LEU A 31 -12.34 -11.91 -3.75
CA LEU A 31 -13.05 -10.68 -3.38
C LEU A 31 -14.36 -10.52 -4.16
N ARG A 32 -14.39 -10.81 -5.46
CA ARG A 32 -15.62 -10.81 -6.27
C ARG A 32 -16.63 -11.86 -5.78
N SER A 33 -16.16 -13.05 -5.44
CA SER A 33 -17.02 -14.10 -4.87
C SER A 33 -17.62 -13.67 -3.52
N LEU A 34 -16.85 -13.00 -2.68
CA LEU A 34 -17.30 -12.46 -1.39
C LEU A 34 -18.34 -11.35 -1.57
N GLU A 35 -18.14 -10.44 -2.53
CA GLU A 35 -19.11 -9.40 -2.87
C GLU A 35 -20.46 -10.02 -3.26
N GLN A 36 -20.47 -10.99 -4.17
CA GLN A 36 -21.68 -11.68 -4.61
C GLN A 36 -22.37 -12.43 -3.46
N LYS A 37 -21.60 -13.14 -2.63
CA LYS A 37 -22.14 -13.87 -1.46
C LYS A 37 -22.72 -12.91 -0.42
N THR A 38 -22.08 -11.79 -0.15
CA THR A 38 -22.55 -10.78 0.81
C THR A 38 -23.86 -10.15 0.33
N ALA A 39 -23.94 -9.76 -0.93
CA ALA A 39 -25.16 -9.22 -1.53
C ALA A 39 -26.30 -10.26 -1.52
N ALA A 40 -26.03 -11.52 -1.88
CA ALA A 40 -27.00 -12.60 -1.84
C ALA A 40 -27.48 -12.91 -0.42
N ALA A 41 -26.58 -12.94 0.55
CA ALA A 41 -26.92 -13.14 1.97
C ALA A 41 -27.83 -12.02 2.48
N GLY A 42 -27.55 -10.77 2.12
CA GLY A 42 -28.39 -9.63 2.49
C GLY A 42 -29.80 -9.73 1.91
N ARG A 43 -29.96 -10.11 0.62
CA ARG A 43 -31.27 -10.33 0.00
C ARG A 43 -32.02 -11.49 0.64
N ASN A 44 -31.35 -12.60 0.88
CA ASN A 44 -31.97 -13.75 1.56
C ASN A 44 -32.44 -13.40 2.97
N TRP A 45 -31.64 -12.67 3.71
CA TRP A 45 -32.04 -12.18 5.03
C TRP A 45 -33.31 -11.31 4.97
N GLN A 46 -33.39 -10.35 4.02
CA GLN A 46 -34.58 -9.53 3.84
C GLN A 46 -35.81 -10.38 3.56
N ARG A 47 -35.70 -11.33 2.63
CA ARG A 47 -36.79 -12.22 2.25
C ARG A 47 -37.27 -13.07 3.43
N THR A 48 -36.35 -13.74 4.13
CA THR A 48 -36.69 -14.59 5.27
C THR A 48 -37.26 -13.77 6.42
N SER A 49 -36.73 -12.57 6.67
CA SER A 49 -37.27 -11.67 7.70
C SER A 49 -38.68 -11.21 7.36
N LEU A 50 -38.96 -10.92 6.11
CA LEU A 50 -40.29 -10.52 5.64
C LEU A 50 -41.30 -11.68 5.75
N GLU A 51 -40.90 -12.88 5.31
CA GLU A 51 -41.71 -14.11 5.44
C GLU A 51 -42.08 -14.39 6.89
N MET A 52 -41.12 -14.23 7.79
CA MET A 52 -41.34 -14.41 9.22
C MET A 52 -42.30 -13.36 9.82
N VAL A 53 -42.11 -12.08 9.45
CA VAL A 53 -42.98 -10.99 9.92
C VAL A 53 -44.41 -11.23 9.45
N THR A 54 -44.61 -11.58 8.19
CA THR A 54 -45.95 -11.85 7.63
C THR A 54 -46.60 -13.04 8.31
N ALA A 55 -45.88 -14.15 8.46
CA ALA A 55 -46.38 -15.35 9.13
C ALA A 55 -46.75 -15.09 10.61
N GLU A 56 -45.94 -14.35 11.34
CA GLU A 56 -46.21 -13.99 12.74
C GLU A 56 -47.40 -13.03 12.86
N LEU A 57 -47.52 -12.05 11.97
CA LEU A 57 -48.68 -11.16 11.92
C LEU A 57 -49.97 -11.95 11.68
N GLU A 58 -49.96 -12.82 10.66
CA GLU A 58 -51.11 -13.69 10.36
C GLU A 58 -51.48 -14.59 11.53
N SER A 59 -50.49 -15.26 12.11
CA SER A 59 -50.67 -16.14 13.27
C SER A 59 -51.29 -15.39 14.45
N ARG A 60 -50.83 -14.20 14.74
CA ARG A 60 -51.37 -13.37 15.85
C ARG A 60 -52.80 -12.94 15.60
N TYR A 61 -53.10 -12.48 14.39
CA TYR A 61 -54.48 -12.09 14.04
C TYR A 61 -55.41 -13.30 14.07
N ARG A 62 -54.99 -14.42 13.48
CA ARG A 62 -55.77 -15.67 13.49
C ARG A 62 -56.02 -16.17 14.92
N THR A 63 -54.98 -16.25 15.74
CA THR A 63 -55.09 -16.75 17.12
C THR A 63 -55.94 -15.81 17.99
N ALA A 64 -55.75 -14.49 17.84
CA ALA A 64 -56.58 -13.52 18.58
C ALA A 64 -58.06 -13.59 18.16
N SER A 65 -58.33 -13.69 16.85
CA SER A 65 -59.71 -13.83 16.35
C SER A 65 -60.32 -15.15 16.75
N GLU A 66 -59.55 -16.27 16.70
CA GLU A 66 -60.02 -17.56 17.19
C GLU A 66 -60.47 -17.50 18.67
N LYS A 67 -59.64 -16.93 19.54
CA LYS A 67 -59.93 -16.79 20.97
C LYS A 67 -61.13 -15.90 21.23
N ALA A 68 -61.23 -14.76 20.53
CA ALA A 68 -62.29 -13.79 20.75
C ALA A 68 -63.65 -14.26 20.19
N LEU A 69 -63.65 -14.98 19.06
CA LEU A 69 -64.86 -15.33 18.33
C LEU A 69 -65.32 -16.77 18.55
N THR A 70 -64.61 -17.58 19.35
CA THR A 70 -65.08 -18.91 19.74
C THR A 70 -66.01 -18.78 20.92
N LEU A 71 -67.31 -18.81 20.64
CA LEU A 71 -68.36 -18.72 21.61
C LEU A 71 -69.26 -19.99 21.57
N THR A 72 -69.82 -20.35 22.67
CA THR A 72 -70.80 -21.43 22.75
C THR A 72 -72.25 -20.90 22.55
N GLU A 73 -73.19 -21.78 22.21
CA GLU A 73 -74.61 -21.43 22.11
C GLU A 73 -75.14 -20.73 23.36
N GLN A 74 -74.78 -21.23 24.56
CA GLN A 74 -75.15 -20.65 25.81
C GLN A 74 -74.61 -19.20 25.99
N GLN A 75 -73.37 -18.97 25.59
CA GLN A 75 -72.75 -17.63 25.66
C GLN A 75 -73.44 -16.62 24.77
N ILE A 76 -73.82 -16.99 23.57
CA ILE A 76 -74.50 -16.03 22.65
C ILE A 76 -76.00 -15.83 23.10
N ALA A 77 -76.54 -16.68 23.94
CA ALA A 77 -77.85 -16.48 24.49
C ALA A 77 -77.90 -15.49 25.66
N GLU A 78 -76.78 -15.34 26.41
CA GLU A 78 -76.62 -14.44 27.55
C GLU A 78 -75.82 -13.18 27.15
N VAL A 79 -76.44 -12.23 26.40
CA VAL A 79 -75.83 -11.05 25.86
C VAL A 79 -75.12 -10.21 26.94
N SER A 80 -75.63 -10.16 28.16
CA SER A 80 -75.03 -9.40 29.27
C SER A 80 -73.58 -9.84 29.64
N ARG A 81 -73.22 -11.10 29.37
CA ARG A 81 -71.88 -11.62 29.67
C ARG A 81 -70.87 -11.49 28.50
N LEU A 82 -71.37 -11.24 27.30
CA LEU A 82 -70.54 -11.13 26.12
C LEU A 82 -69.60 -9.94 26.16
N GLY A 83 -70.01 -8.82 26.70
CA GLY A 83 -69.20 -7.65 26.88
C GLY A 83 -67.89 -7.88 27.66
N ALA A 84 -68.05 -8.68 28.80
CA ALA A 84 -66.85 -9.04 29.58
C ALA A 84 -65.91 -9.97 28.82
N HIS A 85 -66.43 -10.89 28.00
CA HIS A 85 -65.62 -11.76 27.14
C HIS A 85 -64.81 -10.95 26.08
N PHE A 86 -65.44 -10.04 25.33
CA PHE A 86 -64.76 -9.22 24.31
C PHE A 86 -63.77 -8.23 24.92
N LYS A 87 -63.99 -7.73 26.11
CA LYS A 87 -63.03 -6.94 26.87
C LYS A 87 -61.77 -7.73 27.21
N GLN A 88 -61.93 -9.01 27.58
CA GLN A 88 -60.81 -9.88 27.96
C GLN A 88 -60.06 -10.43 26.75
N GLN A 89 -60.78 -10.78 25.69
CA GLN A 89 -60.24 -11.38 24.47
C GLN A 89 -60.20 -10.31 23.34
N HIS A 90 -59.08 -9.58 23.26
CA HIS A 90 -58.95 -8.45 22.33
C HIS A 90 -58.30 -8.86 21.01
N VAL A 91 -58.92 -8.50 19.88
CA VAL A 91 -58.33 -8.60 18.54
C VAL A 91 -57.63 -7.30 18.20
N PRO A 92 -56.32 -7.34 17.81
CA PRO A 92 -55.61 -6.11 17.45
C PRO A 92 -56.28 -5.34 16.31
N GLY A 93 -56.56 -4.06 16.49
CA GLY A 93 -57.25 -3.23 15.47
C GLY A 93 -58.75 -3.45 15.40
N ALA A 94 -59.35 -4.16 16.34
CA ALA A 94 -60.82 -4.25 16.46
C ALA A 94 -61.43 -2.87 16.71
N ARG A 95 -62.48 -2.53 15.97
CA ARG A 95 -63.31 -1.33 16.20
C ARG A 95 -64.57 -1.67 16.99
N SER A 96 -65.20 -2.79 16.68
CA SER A 96 -66.36 -3.33 17.37
C SER A 96 -66.52 -4.81 17.14
N TYR A 97 -67.22 -5.45 18.08
CA TYR A 97 -67.62 -6.86 17.98
C TYR A 97 -69.11 -6.94 17.76
N PHE A 98 -69.55 -8.01 17.11
CA PHE A 98 -70.97 -8.25 16.97
C PHE A 98 -71.26 -9.76 17.18
N THR A 99 -72.49 -10.02 17.59
CA THR A 99 -73.06 -11.38 17.65
C THR A 99 -74.42 -11.36 17.01
N MET A 100 -74.74 -12.39 16.23
CA MET A 100 -76.06 -12.61 15.63
C MET A 100 -76.54 -14.01 15.97
N ARG A 101 -77.72 -14.10 16.56
CA ARG A 101 -78.39 -15.39 16.86
C ARG A 101 -79.50 -15.62 15.85
N PHE A 102 -79.52 -16.84 15.29
CA PHE A 102 -80.60 -17.27 14.39
C PHE A 102 -81.73 -17.88 15.19
N LYS A 103 -82.85 -17.22 15.24
CA LYS A 103 -84.03 -17.68 15.96
C LYS A 103 -85.27 -17.61 15.04
N GLY A 104 -85.54 -18.68 14.28
CA GLY A 104 -86.59 -18.70 13.29
C GLY A 104 -86.33 -17.66 12.14
N HIS A 105 -87.30 -16.80 11.88
CA HIS A 105 -87.20 -15.74 10.86
C HIS A 105 -86.58 -14.41 11.37
N MET A 106 -86.31 -14.29 12.69
CA MET A 106 -85.77 -13.09 13.32
C MET A 106 -84.34 -13.32 13.83
N SER A 107 -83.39 -12.49 13.40
CA SER A 107 -82.03 -12.48 13.90
C SER A 107 -81.86 -11.27 14.84
N ALA A 108 -81.53 -11.50 16.09
CA ALA A 108 -81.12 -10.44 17.01
C ALA A 108 -79.63 -10.20 16.87
N ILE A 109 -79.18 -8.95 16.60
CA ILE A 109 -77.77 -8.57 16.48
C ILE A 109 -77.42 -7.71 17.68
N GLY A 110 -76.40 -8.15 18.43
CA GLY A 110 -75.78 -7.34 19.50
C GLY A 110 -74.47 -6.80 19.01
N TYR A 111 -74.18 -5.53 19.30
CA TYR A 111 -72.93 -4.85 19.00
C TYR A 111 -72.23 -4.44 20.29
N PHE A 112 -70.94 -4.60 20.33
CA PHE A 112 -70.09 -4.27 21.47
C PHE A 112 -68.89 -3.42 21.02
N ASP A 113 -68.53 -2.43 21.82
CA ASP A 113 -67.28 -1.75 21.63
C ASP A 113 -66.07 -2.59 22.09
N VAL A 114 -64.86 -2.09 21.87
CA VAL A 114 -63.62 -2.78 22.32
C VAL A 114 -63.48 -2.89 23.85
N ARG A 115 -64.31 -2.14 24.59
CA ARG A 115 -64.38 -2.22 26.07
C ARG A 115 -65.43 -3.20 26.54
N GLY A 116 -66.15 -3.80 25.60
CA GLY A 116 -67.25 -4.74 25.89
C GLY A 116 -68.55 -4.05 26.31
N GLN A 117 -68.75 -2.75 26.03
CA GLN A 117 -69.99 -2.04 26.28
C GLN A 117 -70.89 -2.14 25.05
N ASP A 118 -72.19 -2.16 25.29
CA ASP A 118 -73.17 -2.10 24.18
C ASP A 118 -72.95 -0.87 23.32
N LYS A 119 -72.89 -1.09 22.03
CA LYS A 119 -72.62 -0.07 21.04
C LYS A 119 -73.79 0.08 20.08
N HIS A 120 -74.17 1.33 19.82
CA HIS A 120 -75.02 1.63 18.66
C HIS A 120 -74.18 1.68 17.41
N PRO A 121 -74.31 0.71 16.47
CA PRO A 121 -73.50 0.71 15.25
C PRO A 121 -73.93 1.82 14.31
N SER A 122 -73.02 2.28 13.46
CA SER A 122 -73.37 3.17 12.35
C SER A 122 -74.04 2.39 11.20
N ASP A 123 -74.86 3.04 10.39
CA ASP A 123 -75.55 2.41 9.26
C ASP A 123 -74.58 1.64 8.33
N PRO A 124 -73.39 2.15 7.97
CA PRO A 124 -72.42 1.38 7.21
C PRO A 124 -71.90 0.12 7.89
N GLU A 125 -71.74 0.16 9.23
CA GLU A 125 -71.36 -1.04 10.00
C GLU A 125 -72.44 -2.12 9.96
N VAL A 126 -73.69 -1.69 10.10
CA VAL A 126 -74.84 -2.59 10.04
C VAL A 126 -74.97 -3.22 8.66
N GLU A 127 -74.79 -2.43 7.60
CA GLU A 127 -74.88 -2.92 6.22
C GLU A 127 -73.74 -3.91 5.92
N ALA A 128 -72.51 -3.61 6.32
CA ALA A 128 -71.37 -4.46 6.16
C ALA A 128 -71.58 -5.82 6.89
N VAL A 129 -72.05 -5.81 8.13
CA VAL A 129 -72.34 -7.03 8.90
C VAL A 129 -73.44 -7.84 8.23
N LYS A 130 -74.52 -7.22 7.78
CA LYS A 130 -75.58 -7.89 7.04
C LYS A 130 -75.09 -8.53 5.78
N MET A 131 -74.30 -7.85 4.99
CA MET A 131 -73.74 -8.36 3.74
C MET A 131 -72.76 -9.53 4.00
N ALA A 132 -71.87 -9.43 4.98
CA ALA A 132 -70.93 -10.49 5.32
C ALA A 132 -71.65 -11.73 5.86
N THR A 133 -72.60 -11.55 6.76
CA THR A 133 -73.36 -12.66 7.34
C THR A 133 -74.31 -13.31 6.37
N ALA A 134 -74.98 -12.52 5.51
CA ALA A 134 -75.86 -13.04 4.47
C ALA A 134 -75.05 -13.86 3.43
N SER A 135 -73.94 -13.35 2.96
CA SER A 135 -73.10 -14.10 2.03
C SER A 135 -72.58 -15.41 2.62
N TRP A 136 -72.14 -15.37 3.87
CA TRP A 136 -71.70 -16.57 4.57
C TRP A 136 -72.82 -17.56 4.73
N TYR A 137 -74.00 -17.10 5.18
CA TYR A 137 -75.18 -17.92 5.40
C TYR A 137 -75.70 -18.57 4.10
N ILE A 138 -75.74 -17.84 3.01
CA ILE A 138 -76.12 -18.36 1.69
C ILE A 138 -75.14 -19.45 1.24
N ALA A 139 -73.87 -19.24 1.42
CA ALA A 139 -72.84 -20.20 0.99
C ALA A 139 -72.86 -21.51 1.82
N HIS A 140 -73.34 -21.49 3.06
CA HIS A 140 -73.26 -22.62 4.01
C HIS A 140 -74.63 -23.14 4.50
N ARG A 141 -75.74 -22.68 3.93
CA ARG A 141 -77.09 -22.92 4.43
C ARG A 141 -77.53 -24.41 4.45
N LEU A 142 -76.89 -25.25 3.67
CA LEU A 142 -77.32 -26.65 3.48
C LEU A 142 -76.33 -27.66 4.09
N GLU A 143 -75.26 -27.23 4.67
CA GLU A 143 -74.23 -28.16 5.12
C GLU A 143 -74.07 -28.09 6.64
N ARG A 144 -73.95 -29.28 7.29
CA ARG A 144 -73.36 -29.38 8.61
C ARG A 144 -71.96 -28.90 8.55
N VAL A 145 -71.62 -27.88 9.34
CA VAL A 145 -70.27 -27.32 9.34
C VAL A 145 -69.36 -28.29 10.09
N ALA A 146 -68.51 -29.01 9.33
CA ALA A 146 -67.59 -29.99 9.92
C ALA A 146 -66.61 -29.38 10.94
N GLN A 147 -66.23 -28.11 10.75
CA GLN A 147 -65.46 -27.31 11.72
C GLN A 147 -65.82 -25.84 11.60
N PRO A 148 -66.07 -25.11 12.72
CA PRO A 148 -66.32 -23.67 12.69
C PRO A 148 -65.00 -22.91 12.41
N ILE A 149 -64.72 -22.60 11.13
CA ILE A 149 -63.54 -21.84 10.70
C ILE A 149 -63.82 -20.34 10.67
N LEU A 150 -62.74 -19.55 10.78
CA LEU A 150 -62.83 -18.10 10.59
C LEU A 150 -63.07 -17.79 9.12
N TYR A 151 -64.01 -16.90 8.86
CA TYR A 151 -64.29 -16.32 7.54
C TYR A 151 -63.95 -14.85 7.57
N VAL A 152 -63.34 -14.35 6.48
CA VAL A 152 -62.95 -12.95 6.36
C VAL A 152 -63.72 -12.33 5.20
N ASP A 153 -64.41 -11.23 5.47
CA ASP A 153 -65.06 -10.41 4.45
C ASP A 153 -64.30 -9.08 4.26
N GLU A 154 -63.76 -8.88 3.08
CA GLU A 154 -62.96 -7.69 2.70
C GLU A 154 -63.63 -6.85 1.62
N ARG A 155 -64.90 -7.06 1.28
CA ARG A 155 -65.62 -6.36 0.24
C ARG A 155 -65.76 -4.86 0.53
N ASP A 156 -65.97 -4.50 1.80
CA ASP A 156 -65.88 -3.13 2.25
C ASP A 156 -64.54 -2.85 2.92
N PRO A 157 -63.61 -2.09 2.26
CA PRO A 157 -62.33 -1.78 2.84
C PRO A 157 -62.36 -1.03 4.17
N LYS A 158 -63.43 -0.27 4.44
CA LYS A 158 -63.59 0.49 5.68
C LYS A 158 -64.14 -0.34 6.82
N ASN A 159 -64.87 -1.42 6.53
CA ASN A 159 -65.52 -2.27 7.47
C ASN A 159 -65.20 -3.74 7.22
N ARG A 160 -63.93 -4.10 7.29
CA ARG A 160 -63.47 -5.49 7.13
C ARG A 160 -63.92 -6.32 8.32
N ILE A 161 -64.47 -7.48 8.03
CA ILE A 161 -65.12 -8.33 9.04
C ILE A 161 -64.41 -9.67 9.08
N ILE A 162 -64.07 -10.11 10.30
CA ILE A 162 -63.76 -11.50 10.59
C ILE A 162 -64.96 -12.08 11.33
N LEU A 163 -65.53 -13.12 10.82
CA LEU A 163 -66.65 -13.80 11.48
C LEU A 163 -66.37 -15.29 11.71
N LYS A 164 -67.01 -15.86 12.72
CA LYS A 164 -66.96 -17.26 13.03
C LYS A 164 -68.37 -17.76 13.34
N PRO A 165 -68.79 -18.90 12.77
CA PRO A 165 -70.07 -19.51 13.09
C PRO A 165 -70.05 -20.07 14.53
N VAL A 166 -71.15 -19.94 15.20
CA VAL A 166 -71.43 -20.62 16.50
C VAL A 166 -72.33 -21.77 16.22
N VAL A 167 -71.91 -22.95 16.68
CA VAL A 167 -72.63 -24.21 16.43
C VAL A 167 -73.18 -24.82 17.76
N ASP A 168 -74.28 -25.57 17.66
CA ASP A 168 -74.80 -26.37 18.71
C ASP A 168 -74.06 -27.71 18.87
N ALA A 169 -74.48 -28.52 19.81
CA ALA A 169 -73.95 -29.87 20.08
C ALA A 169 -74.07 -30.82 18.85
N SER A 170 -74.98 -30.53 17.94
CA SER A 170 -75.28 -31.33 16.72
C SER A 170 -74.60 -30.76 15.49
N TRP A 171 -73.69 -29.75 15.66
CA TRP A 171 -72.98 -29.06 14.58
C TRP A 171 -73.87 -28.24 13.63
N HIS A 172 -75.11 -27.86 14.07
CA HIS A 172 -75.91 -26.89 13.34
C HIS A 172 -75.54 -25.47 13.72
N VAL A 173 -75.54 -24.59 12.78
CA VAL A 173 -75.21 -23.18 13.02
C VAL A 173 -76.34 -22.47 13.71
N VAL A 174 -76.16 -22.04 14.94
CA VAL A 174 -77.16 -21.33 15.77
C VAL A 174 -76.95 -19.80 15.75
N GLY A 175 -75.82 -19.37 15.24
CA GLY A 175 -75.46 -17.93 15.11
C GLY A 175 -74.09 -17.70 14.53
N VAL A 176 -73.72 -16.45 14.50
CA VAL A 176 -72.36 -15.98 14.11
C VAL A 176 -71.88 -14.94 15.09
N THR A 177 -70.60 -14.94 15.33
CA THR A 177 -69.89 -13.89 16.05
C THR A 177 -68.85 -13.28 15.14
N GLY A 178 -68.56 -12.01 15.28
CA GLY A 178 -67.59 -11.35 14.44
C GLY A 178 -66.99 -10.09 15.03
N VAL A 179 -65.96 -9.63 14.39
CA VAL A 179 -65.24 -8.40 14.72
C VAL A 179 -65.12 -7.51 13.47
N ILE A 180 -65.38 -6.23 13.61
CA ILE A 180 -65.18 -5.22 12.58
C ILE A 180 -63.82 -4.57 12.86
N LEU A 181 -62.94 -4.61 11.89
CA LEU A 181 -61.61 -4.04 11.97
C LEU A 181 -61.57 -2.59 11.49
N ASP A 182 -60.84 -1.73 12.19
CA ASP A 182 -60.50 -0.43 11.73
C ASP A 182 -59.21 -0.45 10.93
N GLU A 183 -59.24 -0.06 9.66
CA GLU A 183 -58.12 -0.10 8.76
C GLU A 183 -56.91 0.68 9.26
N LYS A 184 -57.14 1.91 9.78
CA LYS A 184 -56.07 2.76 10.29
C LYS A 184 -55.36 2.18 11.51
N PHE A 185 -56.16 1.66 12.47
CA PHE A 185 -55.65 1.01 13.68
C PHE A 185 -54.95 -0.31 13.33
N ALA A 186 -55.50 -1.11 12.44
CA ALA A 186 -54.89 -2.34 11.99
C ALA A 186 -53.51 -2.08 11.34
N LYS A 187 -53.43 -1.09 10.47
CA LYS A 187 -52.16 -0.68 9.79
C LYS A 187 -51.09 -0.24 10.80
N ALA A 188 -51.46 0.61 11.76
CA ALA A 188 -50.55 1.07 12.80
C ALA A 188 -50.11 -0.10 13.72
N SER A 189 -51.05 -0.95 14.13
CA SER A 189 -50.77 -2.11 14.96
C SER A 189 -49.84 -3.11 14.27
N MET A 190 -50.13 -3.50 13.04
CA MET A 190 -49.29 -4.41 12.24
C MET A 190 -47.88 -3.86 12.03
N THR A 191 -47.75 -2.57 11.70
CA THR A 191 -46.46 -1.92 11.53
C THR A 191 -45.66 -1.93 12.84
N THR A 192 -46.31 -1.64 13.97
CA THR A 192 -45.65 -1.63 15.29
C THR A 192 -45.20 -3.03 15.70
N ILE A 193 -46.09 -4.02 15.54
CA ILE A 193 -45.80 -5.43 15.87
C ILE A 193 -44.65 -5.92 14.98
N GLY A 194 -44.76 -5.75 13.68
CA GLY A 194 -43.73 -6.18 12.72
C GLY A 194 -42.37 -5.52 12.95
N THR A 195 -42.36 -4.20 13.27
CA THR A 195 -41.14 -3.51 13.63
C THR A 195 -40.51 -4.06 14.93
N ARG A 196 -41.32 -4.42 15.89
CA ARG A 196 -40.84 -5.04 17.14
C ARG A 196 -40.21 -6.42 16.87
N ILE A 197 -40.82 -7.24 16.02
CA ILE A 197 -40.30 -8.54 15.62
C ILE A 197 -38.94 -8.39 14.92
N LEU A 198 -38.83 -7.44 14.00
CA LEU A 198 -37.54 -7.14 13.32
C LEU A 198 -36.47 -6.70 14.31
N LYS A 199 -36.81 -5.80 15.25
CA LYS A 199 -35.86 -5.30 16.26
C LYS A 199 -35.35 -6.36 17.21
N GLN A 200 -36.20 -7.34 17.60
CA GLN A 200 -35.80 -8.39 18.54
C GLN A 200 -34.79 -9.38 17.99
N ARG A 201 -34.71 -9.54 16.67
CA ARG A 201 -33.86 -10.54 16.04
C ARG A 201 -32.56 -10.00 15.43
N HIS A 202 -32.46 -8.69 15.23
CA HIS A 202 -31.22 -8.06 14.72
C HIS A 202 -31.03 -6.65 15.28
N PRO A 203 -30.23 -6.47 16.32
CA PRO A 203 -29.66 -5.16 16.65
C PRO A 203 -28.38 -4.93 15.79
N PRO A 204 -28.15 -3.73 15.24
CA PRO A 204 -28.95 -2.52 15.29
C PRO A 204 -29.76 -2.33 14.00
N SER A 205 -31.02 -2.64 14.03
CA SER A 205 -31.92 -2.59 12.88
C SER A 205 -32.40 -1.19 12.49
N ASN A 206 -31.67 -0.15 12.81
CA ASN A 206 -31.95 1.21 12.35
C ASN A 206 -31.79 1.40 10.82
N ALA A 207 -31.26 0.37 10.14
CA ALA A 207 -31.08 0.39 8.69
C ALA A 207 -32.30 -0.11 7.91
N VAL A 208 -33.36 -0.60 8.56
CA VAL A 208 -34.50 -1.20 7.87
C VAL A 208 -35.83 -0.61 8.37
N ALA A 209 -36.64 -0.13 7.43
CA ALA A 209 -38.00 0.33 7.69
C ALA A 209 -39.03 -0.70 7.20
N LEU A 210 -39.98 -1.06 8.08
CA LEU A 210 -41.14 -1.87 7.74
C LEU A 210 -42.33 -0.97 7.44
N ARG A 211 -43.07 -1.29 6.38
CA ARG A 211 -44.37 -0.71 6.05
C ARG A 211 -45.37 -1.81 5.76
N VAL A 212 -46.59 -1.64 6.22
CA VAL A 212 -47.72 -2.52 5.89
C VAL A 212 -48.81 -1.68 5.26
N GLY A 213 -49.41 -2.14 4.16
CA GLY A 213 -50.49 -1.45 3.48
C GLY A 213 -50.70 -1.91 2.04
N ASP A 214 -51.59 -1.23 1.35
CA ASP A 214 -52.04 -1.48 -0.04
C ASP A 214 -51.15 -0.77 -1.11
N GLY A 215 -50.42 0.24 -0.68
CA GLY A 215 -49.57 1.03 -1.58
C GLY A 215 -48.15 1.21 -1.07
N PHE A 216 -47.18 0.98 -1.97
CA PHE A 216 -45.76 1.23 -1.73
C PHE A 216 -45.26 2.28 -2.72
N PRO A 217 -44.69 3.40 -2.25
CA PRO A 217 -44.10 4.38 -3.13
C PRO A 217 -42.90 3.76 -3.87
N ARG A 218 -42.87 3.89 -5.19
CA ARG A 218 -41.66 3.63 -5.96
C ARG A 218 -40.63 4.70 -5.64
N ALA A 219 -39.40 4.31 -5.43
CA ALA A 219 -38.32 5.26 -5.26
C ALA A 219 -38.04 5.96 -6.59
N LEU A 220 -37.99 7.29 -6.60
CA LEU A 220 -37.69 8.10 -7.78
C LEU A 220 -36.34 7.77 -8.45
N ASN A 221 -35.41 7.13 -7.73
CA ASN A 221 -34.03 6.84 -8.18
C ASN A 221 -33.63 5.38 -8.03
N GLY A 222 -34.56 4.43 -7.96
CA GLY A 222 -34.24 3.00 -7.75
C GLY A 222 -33.63 2.66 -6.39
N ARG A 223 -33.20 3.67 -5.63
CA ARG A 223 -32.70 3.48 -4.25
C ARG A 223 -33.88 3.43 -3.31
N GLY A 224 -34.04 2.28 -2.65
CA GLY A 224 -35.00 2.11 -1.57
C GLY A 224 -36.36 1.56 -2.00
N ASP A 225 -36.43 0.76 -3.04
CA ASP A 225 -37.64 -0.02 -3.32
C ASP A 225 -37.91 -1.00 -2.19
N TYR A 226 -39.21 -1.12 -1.86
CA TYR A 226 -39.63 -2.08 -0.86
C TYR A 226 -39.61 -3.51 -1.43
N LEU A 227 -38.92 -4.41 -0.77
CA LEU A 227 -39.17 -5.84 -0.97
C LEU A 227 -40.50 -6.16 -0.29
N THR A 228 -41.49 -6.62 -1.02
CA THR A 228 -42.85 -6.76 -0.53
C THR A 228 -43.35 -8.19 -0.60
N GLN A 229 -44.16 -8.60 0.42
CA GLN A 229 -44.84 -9.87 0.46
C GLN A 229 -46.32 -9.66 0.81
N PRO A 230 -47.28 -10.37 0.18
CA PRO A 230 -48.70 -10.26 0.52
C PRO A 230 -48.97 -10.81 1.91
N LEU A 231 -50.00 -10.30 2.56
CA LEU A 231 -50.59 -10.91 3.76
C LEU A 231 -51.60 -11.98 3.33
N GLY A 232 -51.62 -13.13 4.03
CA GLY A 232 -52.42 -14.30 3.60
C GLY A 232 -53.76 -14.44 4.29
N PHE A 233 -53.98 -13.83 5.46
CA PHE A 233 -55.19 -14.11 6.25
C PHE A 233 -56.16 -12.91 6.27
N VAL A 234 -55.74 -11.77 6.78
CA VAL A 234 -56.56 -10.55 6.83
C VAL A 234 -55.83 -9.45 6.03
N PHE A 235 -56.60 -8.61 5.35
CA PHE A 235 -56.04 -7.62 4.45
C PHE A 235 -55.24 -8.25 3.29
N THR A 236 -55.87 -9.19 2.58
CA THR A 236 -55.26 -9.95 1.49
C THR A 236 -54.78 -9.06 0.32
N ASN A 237 -55.37 -7.86 0.19
CA ASN A 237 -54.91 -6.84 -0.74
C ASN A 237 -53.75 -5.99 -0.19
N TRP A 238 -53.34 -6.20 1.06
CA TRP A 238 -52.18 -5.53 1.65
C TRP A 238 -50.93 -6.38 1.51
N ARG A 239 -49.82 -5.66 1.56
CA ARG A 239 -48.48 -6.22 1.56
C ARG A 239 -47.71 -5.70 2.76
N ALA A 240 -46.82 -6.51 3.28
CA ALA A 240 -45.75 -6.03 4.16
C ALA A 240 -44.50 -5.78 3.29
N GLY A 241 -43.78 -4.71 3.54
CA GLY A 241 -42.60 -4.35 2.80
C GLY A 241 -41.47 -3.90 3.69
N ILE A 242 -40.27 -4.34 3.41
CA ILE A 242 -39.03 -3.95 4.06
C ILE A 242 -38.17 -3.15 3.09
N ARG A 243 -37.64 -2.02 3.57
CA ARG A 243 -36.73 -1.15 2.84
C ARG A 243 -35.49 -0.85 3.68
N HIS A 244 -34.33 -0.83 3.09
CA HIS A 244 -33.13 -0.25 3.72
C HIS A 244 -33.25 1.27 3.79
N VAL A 245 -32.88 1.84 4.96
CA VAL A 245 -32.91 3.28 5.18
C VAL A 245 -31.62 3.95 4.73
N CYS A 246 -30.45 3.27 4.95
CA CYS A 246 -29.14 3.84 4.70
C CYS A 246 -28.50 3.32 3.41
N ALA A 247 -28.25 2.02 3.31
CA ALA A 247 -27.59 1.40 2.14
C ALA A 247 -28.20 0.04 1.82
N THR A 248 -28.27 -0.29 0.55
CA THR A 248 -28.70 -1.63 0.10
C THR A 248 -27.62 -2.68 0.36
N PRO A 249 -27.96 -3.99 0.43
CA PRO A 249 -26.95 -5.06 0.57
C PRO A 249 -25.91 -5.02 -0.55
N GLU A 250 -26.32 -4.63 -1.75
CA GLU A 250 -25.46 -4.46 -2.92
C GLU A 250 -24.49 -3.29 -2.75
N GLU A 251 -24.96 -2.14 -2.26
CA GLU A 251 -24.13 -0.97 -2.00
C GLU A 251 -23.08 -1.26 -0.92
N VAL A 252 -23.47 -1.92 0.17
CA VAL A 252 -22.54 -2.34 1.24
C VAL A 252 -21.51 -3.34 0.72
N ALA A 253 -21.94 -4.32 -0.08
CA ALA A 253 -21.04 -5.31 -0.66
C ALA A 253 -20.04 -4.66 -1.64
N ALA A 254 -20.50 -3.72 -2.47
CA ALA A 254 -19.66 -3.00 -3.42
C ALA A 254 -18.67 -2.07 -2.71
N GLU A 255 -19.07 -1.40 -1.62
CA GLU A 255 -18.19 -0.55 -0.83
C GLU A 255 -17.10 -1.38 -0.13
N ASN A 256 -17.47 -2.49 0.47
CA ASN A 256 -16.51 -3.44 1.06
C ASN A 256 -15.55 -4.00 0.01
N PHE A 257 -16.04 -4.36 -1.18
CA PHE A 257 -15.19 -4.80 -2.29
C PHE A 257 -14.19 -3.71 -2.68
N ARG A 258 -14.64 -2.47 -2.87
CA ARG A 258 -13.77 -1.34 -3.25
C ARG A 258 -12.70 -1.06 -2.21
N SER A 259 -13.08 -1.04 -0.93
CA SER A 259 -12.16 -0.86 0.19
C SER A 259 -11.09 -1.96 0.23
N ASN A 260 -11.52 -3.22 0.17
CA ASN A 260 -10.60 -4.36 0.19
C ASN A 260 -9.69 -4.39 -1.05
N MET A 261 -10.20 -4.00 -2.22
CA MET A 261 -9.41 -3.89 -3.45
C MET A 261 -8.33 -2.80 -3.33
N MET A 262 -8.63 -1.65 -2.72
CA MET A 262 -7.64 -0.60 -2.49
C MET A 262 -6.53 -1.07 -1.54
N TRP A 263 -6.88 -1.72 -0.43
CA TRP A 263 -5.89 -2.27 0.50
C TRP A 263 -5.03 -3.37 -0.14
N THR A 264 -5.64 -4.26 -0.90
CA THR A 264 -4.94 -5.33 -1.64
C THR A 264 -4.00 -4.74 -2.69
N GLY A 265 -4.46 -3.77 -3.47
CA GLY A 265 -3.65 -3.05 -4.47
C GLY A 265 -2.48 -2.30 -3.84
N GLY A 266 -2.72 -1.60 -2.73
CA GLY A 266 -1.68 -0.91 -1.96
C GLY A 266 -0.60 -1.86 -1.44
N ALA A 267 -1.01 -2.95 -0.82
CA ALA A 267 -0.09 -3.99 -0.32
C ALA A 267 0.76 -4.60 -1.46
N PHE A 268 0.14 -4.83 -2.62
CA PHE A 268 0.84 -5.35 -3.79
C PHE A 268 1.90 -4.37 -4.35
N ILE A 269 1.59 -3.08 -4.40
CA ILE A 269 2.56 -2.04 -4.82
C ILE A 269 3.74 -1.98 -3.86
N VAL A 270 3.51 -2.03 -2.54
CA VAL A 270 4.57 -2.06 -1.53
C VAL A 270 5.45 -3.29 -1.70
N LEU A 271 4.85 -4.46 -1.94
CA LEU A 271 5.60 -5.70 -2.16
C LEU A 271 6.46 -5.64 -3.42
N LEU A 272 5.94 -5.13 -4.53
CA LEU A 272 6.72 -4.92 -5.77
C LEU A 272 7.88 -3.95 -5.53
N GLY A 273 7.65 -2.86 -4.79
CA GLY A 273 8.69 -1.91 -4.39
C GLY A 273 9.81 -2.59 -3.56
N ALA A 274 9.44 -3.40 -2.59
CA ALA A 274 10.39 -4.16 -1.77
C ALA A 274 11.23 -5.14 -2.59
N VAL A 275 10.61 -5.86 -3.54
CA VAL A 275 11.32 -6.75 -4.47
C VAL A 275 12.30 -5.95 -5.34
N GLY A 276 11.87 -4.82 -5.91
CA GLY A 276 12.74 -3.94 -6.71
C GLY A 276 13.94 -3.43 -5.94
N LEU A 277 13.74 -2.97 -4.71
CA LEU A 277 14.81 -2.52 -3.82
C LEU A 277 15.78 -3.66 -3.48
N SER A 278 15.28 -4.86 -3.21
CA SER A 278 16.10 -6.05 -2.90
C SER A 278 16.97 -6.44 -4.09
N VAL A 279 16.40 -6.49 -5.30
CA VAL A 279 17.15 -6.76 -6.53
C VAL A 279 18.23 -5.70 -6.76
N GLY A 280 17.90 -4.42 -6.55
CA GLY A 280 18.86 -3.31 -6.65
C GLY A 280 20.01 -3.42 -5.64
N ALA A 281 19.71 -3.79 -4.40
CA ALA A 281 20.72 -3.99 -3.35
C ALA A 281 21.65 -5.15 -3.67
N VAL A 282 21.11 -6.31 -4.09
CA VAL A 282 21.90 -7.47 -4.51
C VAL A 282 22.80 -7.15 -5.71
N ALA A 283 22.27 -6.46 -6.72
CA ALA A 283 23.05 -6.04 -7.89
C ALA A 283 24.21 -5.11 -7.50
N ARG A 284 24.00 -4.18 -6.56
CA ARG A 284 25.04 -3.29 -6.03
C ARG A 284 26.11 -4.08 -5.27
N GLN A 285 25.70 -5.01 -4.41
CA GLN A 285 26.62 -5.84 -3.63
C GLN A 285 27.48 -6.76 -4.54
N MET A 286 26.88 -7.35 -5.55
CA MET A 286 27.61 -8.15 -6.55
C MET A 286 28.64 -7.32 -7.30
N ARG A 287 28.29 -6.09 -7.69
CA ARG A 287 29.24 -5.16 -8.35
C ARG A 287 30.45 -4.84 -7.46
N LEU A 288 30.19 -4.56 -6.17
CA LEU A 288 31.27 -4.32 -5.20
C LEU A 288 32.17 -5.55 -5.02
N SER A 289 31.55 -6.73 -4.89
CA SER A 289 32.29 -8.00 -4.77
C SER A 289 33.16 -8.25 -6.00
N GLN A 290 32.65 -8.00 -7.20
CA GLN A 290 33.42 -8.14 -8.45
C GLN A 290 34.60 -7.17 -8.48
N MET A 291 34.39 -5.89 -8.17
CA MET A 291 35.45 -4.89 -8.12
C MET A 291 36.54 -5.27 -7.10
N LYS A 292 36.15 -5.81 -5.95
CA LYS A 292 37.09 -6.32 -4.94
C LYS A 292 37.91 -7.52 -5.45
N SER A 293 37.29 -8.45 -6.18
CA SER A 293 37.97 -9.59 -6.79
C SER A 293 38.95 -9.15 -7.87
N ASP A 294 38.52 -8.23 -8.75
CA ASP A 294 39.38 -7.68 -9.81
C ASP A 294 40.56 -6.90 -9.21
N PHE A 295 40.36 -6.19 -8.10
CA PHE A 295 41.43 -5.53 -7.35
C PHE A 295 42.48 -6.52 -6.84
N VAL A 296 42.07 -7.60 -6.16
CA VAL A 296 43.01 -8.60 -5.63
C VAL A 296 43.84 -9.23 -6.76
N SER A 297 43.18 -9.52 -7.89
CA SER A 297 43.85 -10.05 -9.07
C SER A 297 44.88 -9.05 -9.64
N ASN A 298 44.49 -7.77 -9.81
CA ASN A 298 45.33 -6.73 -10.34
C ASN A 298 46.53 -6.43 -9.42
N VAL A 299 46.31 -6.32 -8.11
CA VAL A 299 47.37 -6.14 -7.11
C VAL A 299 48.38 -7.27 -7.20
N SER A 300 47.90 -8.51 -7.28
CA SER A 300 48.78 -9.70 -7.39
C SER A 300 49.62 -9.64 -8.64
N HIS A 301 49.08 -9.21 -9.77
CA HIS A 301 49.81 -8.98 -11.02
C HIS A 301 50.81 -7.84 -10.90
N GLU A 302 50.45 -6.70 -10.35
CA GLU A 302 51.28 -5.51 -10.17
C GLU A 302 52.45 -5.75 -9.19
N LEU A 303 52.29 -6.66 -8.20
CA LEU A 303 53.36 -7.08 -7.29
C LEU A 303 54.31 -8.08 -7.97
N ARG A 304 53.81 -9.02 -8.80
CA ARG A 304 54.59 -10.09 -9.40
C ARG A 304 55.60 -9.59 -10.41
N THR A 305 55.24 -8.56 -11.22
CA THR A 305 56.08 -8.01 -12.29
C THR A 305 57.40 -7.45 -11.74
N PRO A 306 57.39 -6.42 -10.82
CA PRO A 306 58.62 -5.88 -10.25
C PRO A 306 59.43 -6.92 -9.50
N LEU A 307 58.78 -7.82 -8.75
CA LEU A 307 59.46 -8.89 -8.01
C LEU A 307 60.19 -9.84 -8.96
N SER A 308 59.59 -10.17 -10.13
CA SER A 308 60.22 -11.01 -11.11
C SER A 308 61.43 -10.31 -11.75
N SER A 309 61.35 -9.02 -12.07
CA SER A 309 62.45 -8.23 -12.61
C SER A 309 63.60 -8.14 -11.61
N ILE A 310 63.34 -7.80 -10.36
CA ILE A 310 64.34 -7.75 -9.26
C ILE A 310 65.05 -9.09 -9.16
N ARG A 311 64.28 -10.21 -9.17
CA ARG A 311 64.84 -11.54 -9.06
C ARG A 311 65.72 -11.90 -10.24
N VAL A 312 65.29 -11.62 -11.46
CA VAL A 312 66.07 -11.94 -12.69
C VAL A 312 67.37 -11.13 -12.73
N PHE A 313 67.35 -9.83 -12.51
CA PHE A 313 68.53 -8.98 -12.50
C PHE A 313 69.50 -9.34 -11.36
N GLY A 314 68.94 -9.60 -10.14
CA GLY A 314 69.73 -10.08 -9.02
C GLY A 314 70.37 -11.46 -9.27
N GLU A 315 69.66 -12.37 -9.94
CA GLU A 315 70.20 -13.68 -10.33
C GLU A 315 71.32 -13.56 -11.37
N TYR A 316 71.19 -12.69 -12.36
CA TYR A 316 72.24 -12.46 -13.34
C TYR A 316 73.51 -11.88 -12.71
N MET A 317 73.37 -10.93 -11.77
CA MET A 317 74.48 -10.42 -10.98
C MET A 317 75.14 -11.48 -10.11
N ARG A 318 74.35 -12.29 -9.40
CA ARG A 318 74.85 -13.40 -8.54
C ARG A 318 75.58 -14.48 -9.31
N LEU A 319 75.13 -14.80 -10.51
CA LEU A 319 75.77 -15.84 -11.37
C LEU A 319 76.96 -15.33 -12.16
N GLY A 320 77.39 -14.08 -11.98
CA GLY A 320 78.52 -13.51 -12.71
C GLY A 320 78.28 -13.38 -14.23
N ARG A 321 77.00 -13.38 -14.69
CA ARG A 321 76.64 -13.26 -16.11
C ARG A 321 76.74 -11.85 -16.66
N VAL A 322 77.12 -10.89 -15.80
CA VAL A 322 77.25 -9.48 -16.11
C VAL A 322 78.67 -9.09 -15.69
N GLU A 323 79.55 -8.93 -16.66
CA GLU A 323 80.99 -8.65 -16.41
C GLU A 323 81.31 -7.17 -16.56
N LYS A 324 80.50 -6.39 -17.33
CA LYS A 324 80.78 -4.98 -17.61
C LYS A 324 80.27 -4.09 -16.46
N PRO A 325 81.13 -3.23 -15.87
CA PRO A 325 80.73 -2.35 -14.76
C PRO A 325 79.51 -1.47 -15.09
N GLU A 326 79.40 -1.01 -16.34
CA GLU A 326 78.24 -0.22 -16.78
C GLU A 326 76.94 -0.98 -16.71
N LYS A 327 76.99 -2.29 -17.07
CA LYS A 327 75.80 -3.17 -16.99
C LYS A 327 75.43 -3.57 -15.56
N ILE A 328 76.43 -3.71 -14.69
CA ILE A 328 76.19 -3.94 -13.25
C ILE A 328 75.47 -2.75 -12.65
N ARG A 329 75.90 -1.55 -13.02
CA ARG A 329 75.25 -0.31 -12.55
C ARG A 329 73.83 -0.18 -13.12
N GLU A 330 73.64 -0.43 -14.40
CA GLU A 330 72.32 -0.43 -15.06
C GLU A 330 71.36 -1.40 -14.38
N TYR A 331 71.77 -2.62 -14.06
CA TYR A 331 70.94 -3.61 -13.36
C TYR A 331 70.64 -3.23 -11.91
N GLY A 332 71.63 -2.62 -11.24
CA GLY A 332 71.44 -2.03 -9.90
C GLY A 332 70.38 -0.93 -9.89
N GLU A 333 70.43 -0.06 -10.88
CA GLU A 333 69.46 1.04 -11.08
C GLU A 333 68.05 0.46 -11.36
N TYR A 334 67.94 -0.60 -12.18
CA TYR A 334 66.65 -1.28 -12.40
C TYR A 334 66.09 -1.95 -11.12
N ILE A 335 66.94 -2.61 -10.33
CA ILE A 335 66.54 -3.25 -9.08
C ILE A 335 66.07 -2.18 -8.10
N GLU A 336 66.78 -1.05 -7.99
CA GLU A 336 66.42 0.04 -7.10
C GLU A 336 65.11 0.68 -7.50
N ALA A 337 64.93 0.98 -8.78
CA ALA A 337 63.69 1.59 -9.33
C ALA A 337 62.46 0.65 -9.08
N GLU A 338 62.57 -0.64 -9.37
CA GLU A 338 61.45 -1.58 -9.16
C GLU A 338 61.17 -1.83 -7.68
N SER A 339 62.22 -1.82 -6.80
CA SER A 339 62.04 -1.89 -5.34
C SER A 339 61.30 -0.68 -4.78
N ARG A 340 61.65 0.53 -5.24
CA ARG A 340 60.97 1.77 -4.87
C ARG A 340 59.52 1.76 -5.32
N ARG A 341 59.23 1.30 -6.53
CA ARG A 341 57.89 1.13 -7.07
C ARG A 341 57.05 0.15 -6.27
N LEU A 342 57.66 -0.98 -5.88
CA LEU A 342 57.00 -1.99 -5.04
C LEU A 342 56.65 -1.47 -3.66
N THR A 343 57.57 -0.72 -3.03
CA THR A 343 57.34 -0.07 -1.73
C THR A 343 56.18 0.92 -1.81
N GLN A 344 56.11 1.74 -2.86
CA GLN A 344 55.02 2.68 -3.06
C GLN A 344 53.68 1.98 -3.25
N LEU A 345 53.63 0.86 -3.99
CA LEU A 345 52.40 0.07 -4.16
C LEU A 345 51.92 -0.53 -2.85
N ILE A 346 52.84 -1.07 -2.03
CA ILE A 346 52.53 -1.62 -0.69
C ILE A 346 52.00 -0.50 0.22
N ASN A 347 52.64 0.64 0.26
CA ASN A 347 52.19 1.78 1.08
C ASN A 347 50.79 2.25 0.67
N ASN A 348 50.49 2.33 -0.64
CA ASN A 348 49.15 2.65 -1.13
C ASN A 348 48.08 1.64 -0.68
N ILE A 349 48.40 0.34 -0.61
CA ILE A 349 47.50 -0.70 -0.14
C ILE A 349 47.29 -0.58 1.37
N LEU A 350 48.36 -0.34 2.14
CA LEU A 350 48.28 -0.16 3.60
C LEU A 350 47.50 1.10 3.97
N ASP A 351 47.72 2.20 3.27
CA ASP A 351 46.97 3.44 3.46
C ASP A 351 45.49 3.25 3.13
N PHE A 352 45.19 2.56 2.03
CA PHE A 352 43.83 2.21 1.69
C PHE A 352 43.17 1.36 2.79
N SER A 353 43.88 0.35 3.34
CA SER A 353 43.37 -0.49 4.42
C SER A 353 43.06 0.32 5.69
N LYS A 354 43.96 1.26 6.07
CA LYS A 354 43.75 2.15 7.23
C LYS A 354 42.59 3.13 7.01
N ILE A 355 42.43 3.60 5.78
CA ILE A 355 41.29 4.44 5.38
C ILE A 355 39.97 3.67 5.48
N GLU A 356 39.95 2.42 5.00
CA GLU A 356 38.76 1.56 4.99
C GLU A 356 38.32 1.21 6.43
N SER A 357 39.28 0.95 7.33
CA SER A 357 39.01 0.68 8.76
C SER A 357 38.77 1.93 9.61
N ALA A 358 38.79 3.11 9.01
CA ALA A 358 38.70 4.41 9.71
C ALA A 358 39.82 4.62 10.78
N GLU A 359 40.95 3.96 10.61
CA GLU A 359 42.09 4.04 11.52
C GLU A 359 43.15 5.06 11.09
N LYS A 360 43.02 5.64 9.87
CA LYS A 360 43.97 6.62 9.35
C LYS A 360 43.88 7.89 10.18
N LYS A 361 44.95 8.20 10.91
CA LYS A 361 45.14 9.44 11.67
C LYS A 361 46.01 10.39 10.85
N TYR A 362 45.68 11.67 10.88
CA TYR A 362 46.42 12.74 10.20
C TYR A 362 47.13 13.62 11.20
N HIS A 363 48.36 14.01 10.88
CA HIS A 363 49.18 14.89 11.70
C HIS A 363 49.23 16.29 11.09
N PHE A 364 48.25 17.11 11.48
CA PHE A 364 48.13 18.45 10.92
C PHE A 364 49.23 19.38 11.48
N CYS A 365 49.94 20.08 10.60
CA CYS A 365 50.93 21.09 10.96
C CYS A 365 50.87 22.26 9.96
N ASP A 366 51.31 23.44 10.42
CA ASP A 366 51.43 24.63 9.57
C ASP A 366 52.39 24.36 8.44
N THR A 367 51.88 24.46 7.20
CA THR A 367 52.64 24.07 6.01
C THR A 367 52.44 25.09 4.90
N ASN A 368 53.58 25.50 4.29
CA ASN A 368 53.59 26.23 3.05
C ASN A 368 53.40 25.25 1.89
N LEU A 369 52.21 25.27 1.27
CA LEU A 369 51.87 24.35 0.19
C LEU A 369 52.66 24.59 -1.09
N ALA A 370 53.06 25.85 -1.35
CA ALA A 370 53.91 26.14 -2.54
C ALA A 370 55.28 25.47 -2.40
N GLU A 371 55.89 25.52 -1.21
CA GLU A 371 57.17 24.85 -0.94
C GLU A 371 57.02 23.32 -1.00
N LEU A 372 56.00 22.79 -0.34
CA LEU A 372 55.72 21.33 -0.32
C LEU A 372 55.54 20.77 -1.71
N VAL A 373 54.71 21.44 -2.54
CA VAL A 373 54.44 21.01 -3.92
C VAL A 373 55.72 21.17 -4.77
N GLY A 374 56.44 22.30 -4.61
CA GLY A 374 57.70 22.54 -5.31
C GLY A 374 58.76 21.47 -5.04
N HIS A 375 58.96 21.11 -3.77
CA HIS A 375 59.87 20.03 -3.35
C HIS A 375 59.44 18.67 -3.92
N THR A 376 58.11 18.39 -3.90
CA THR A 376 57.57 17.13 -4.42
C THR A 376 57.76 17.03 -5.94
N VAL A 377 57.51 18.13 -6.69
CA VAL A 377 57.69 18.21 -8.14
C VAL A 377 59.17 18.07 -8.51
N ALA A 378 60.09 18.76 -7.82
CA ALA A 378 61.51 18.67 -8.05
C ALA A 378 62.03 17.23 -7.90
N GLY A 379 61.52 16.47 -6.96
CA GLY A 379 61.83 15.03 -6.80
C GLY A 379 61.40 14.17 -8.00
N PHE A 380 60.36 14.57 -8.72
CA PHE A 380 59.88 13.91 -9.94
C PHE A 380 60.60 14.41 -11.22
N GLU A 381 61.02 15.65 -11.27
CA GLU A 381 61.57 16.28 -12.49
C GLU A 381 62.86 15.62 -12.96
N VAL A 382 63.80 15.35 -12.05
CA VAL A 382 65.12 14.81 -12.41
C VAL A 382 65.03 13.47 -13.15
N PRO A 383 64.35 12.41 -12.63
CA PRO A 383 64.28 11.14 -13.35
C PRO A 383 63.37 11.20 -14.60
N LEU A 384 62.41 12.10 -14.68
CA LEU A 384 61.51 12.21 -15.82
C LEU A 384 62.12 12.98 -16.97
N ARG A 385 63.00 13.96 -16.70
CA ARG A 385 63.73 14.73 -17.71
C ARG A 385 64.63 13.83 -18.58
N GLU A 386 65.27 12.83 -17.97
CA GLU A 386 66.08 11.84 -18.70
C GLU A 386 65.25 11.01 -19.70
N HIS A 387 63.93 10.89 -19.44
CA HIS A 387 62.99 10.21 -20.31
C HIS A 387 62.21 11.13 -21.26
N GLY A 388 62.67 12.41 -21.39
CA GLY A 388 62.12 13.38 -22.32
C GLY A 388 60.79 14.04 -21.83
N TRP A 389 60.52 14.04 -20.52
CA TRP A 389 59.40 14.79 -19.94
C TRP A 389 59.75 16.21 -19.63
N SER A 390 58.79 17.11 -19.80
CA SER A 390 58.84 18.49 -19.35
C SER A 390 57.82 18.71 -18.25
N ILE A 391 58.26 19.11 -17.06
CA ILE A 391 57.38 19.49 -15.95
C ILE A 391 57.57 20.98 -15.73
N SER A 392 56.47 21.74 -15.84
CA SER A 392 56.45 23.14 -15.44
C SER A 392 55.86 23.29 -14.03
N PHE A 393 56.52 24.08 -13.19
CA PHE A 393 55.99 24.42 -11.87
C PHE A 393 55.89 25.94 -11.74
N SER A 394 54.71 26.41 -11.33
CA SER A 394 54.51 27.83 -11.02
C SER A 394 53.68 27.95 -9.73
N ALA A 395 54.11 28.84 -8.86
CA ALA A 395 53.40 29.10 -7.62
C ALA A 395 53.30 30.61 -7.37
N THR A 396 52.13 31.05 -6.97
CA THR A 396 51.96 32.38 -6.37
C THR A 396 52.16 32.28 -4.86
N ALA A 397 52.33 33.40 -4.19
CA ALA A 397 52.37 33.43 -2.73
C ALA A 397 51.06 32.86 -2.16
N VAL A 398 51.17 31.82 -1.36
CA VAL A 398 50.01 31.20 -0.66
C VAL A 398 50.25 31.24 0.83
N PRO A 399 49.20 31.47 1.63
CA PRO A 399 49.33 31.41 3.08
C PRO A 399 49.62 29.98 3.55
N THR A 400 50.19 29.83 4.74
CA THR A 400 50.36 28.53 5.38
C THR A 400 49.01 27.95 5.78
N LEU A 401 48.86 26.65 5.56
CA LEU A 401 47.65 25.90 5.92
C LEU A 401 47.99 24.79 6.91
N LEU A 402 47.03 24.51 7.76
CA LEU A 402 47.09 23.37 8.68
C LEU A 402 46.78 22.08 7.93
N VAL A 403 47.81 21.37 7.50
CA VAL A 403 47.69 20.14 6.69
C VAL A 403 48.68 19.07 7.16
N ASP A 404 48.40 17.82 6.89
CA ASP A 404 49.37 16.72 7.03
C ASP A 404 50.28 16.71 5.81
N LYS A 405 51.57 17.04 6.05
CA LYS A 405 52.61 17.18 4.98
C LYS A 405 52.76 15.89 4.17
N ASP A 406 52.86 14.75 4.87
CA ASP A 406 53.13 13.47 4.21
C ASP A 406 51.92 13.01 3.41
N ALA A 407 50.72 13.16 3.94
CA ALA A 407 49.48 12.83 3.25
C ALA A 407 49.29 13.75 2.02
N MET A 408 49.59 15.04 2.13
CA MET A 408 49.45 15.98 1.02
C MET A 408 50.53 15.74 -0.07
N ALA A 409 51.77 15.47 0.31
CA ALA A 409 52.79 15.05 -0.61
C ALA A 409 52.39 13.78 -1.38
N GLN A 410 51.81 12.78 -0.67
CA GLN A 410 51.29 11.57 -1.29
C GLN A 410 50.19 11.86 -2.32
N VAL A 411 49.31 12.82 -2.04
CA VAL A 411 48.28 13.28 -2.99
C VAL A 411 48.91 13.81 -4.28
N ILE A 412 49.92 14.66 -4.16
CA ILE A 412 50.61 15.23 -5.33
C ILE A 412 51.34 14.14 -6.12
N VAL A 413 52.04 13.21 -5.43
CA VAL A 413 52.68 12.04 -6.05
C VAL A 413 51.67 11.21 -6.84
N ASN A 414 50.51 10.94 -6.27
CA ASN A 414 49.47 10.15 -6.94
C ASN A 414 48.92 10.87 -8.20
N LEU A 415 48.79 12.19 -8.18
CA LEU A 415 48.36 12.96 -9.36
C LEU A 415 49.44 13.02 -10.44
N LEU A 416 50.71 13.24 -10.06
CA LEU A 416 51.84 13.22 -11.00
C LEU A 416 52.03 11.86 -11.64
N ASP A 417 51.92 10.79 -10.85
CA ASP A 417 52.04 9.42 -11.33
C ASP A 417 50.92 9.09 -12.36
N ASN A 418 49.69 9.57 -12.10
CA ASN A 418 48.61 9.46 -13.08
C ASN A 418 48.88 10.26 -14.33
N ALA A 419 49.38 11.50 -14.21
CA ALA A 419 49.72 12.34 -15.36
C ALA A 419 50.77 11.65 -16.28
N VAL A 420 51.81 11.07 -15.68
CA VAL A 420 52.84 10.31 -16.41
C VAL A 420 52.27 9.05 -17.07
N LYS A 421 51.42 8.31 -16.36
CA LYS A 421 50.84 7.06 -16.86
C LYS A 421 49.91 7.25 -18.04
N TYR A 422 49.15 8.34 -18.06
CA TYR A 422 48.09 8.56 -19.05
C TYR A 422 48.47 9.52 -20.18
N SER A 423 49.67 10.17 -20.12
CA SER A 423 50.21 11.01 -21.21
C SER A 423 51.23 10.24 -22.01
N ARG A 424 50.84 9.65 -23.14
CA ARG A 424 51.74 8.84 -24.00
C ARG A 424 52.48 9.66 -25.03
N ASP A 425 51.81 10.58 -25.70
CA ASP A 425 52.34 11.27 -26.91
C ASP A 425 52.92 12.64 -26.58
N ARG A 426 52.35 13.34 -25.62
CA ARG A 426 52.83 14.65 -25.15
C ARG A 426 53.30 14.53 -23.70
N LYS A 427 54.59 14.50 -23.53
CA LYS A 427 55.26 14.34 -22.22
C LYS A 427 55.39 15.67 -21.48
N GLU A 428 54.26 16.36 -21.27
CA GLU A 428 54.20 17.67 -20.62
C GLU A 428 53.24 17.62 -19.44
N ILE A 429 53.66 18.12 -18.30
CA ILE A 429 52.86 18.25 -17.09
C ILE A 429 53.02 19.67 -16.57
N ASP A 430 51.90 20.34 -16.32
CA ASP A 430 51.89 21.67 -15.69
C ASP A 430 51.33 21.55 -14.27
N VAL A 431 52.10 22.06 -13.30
CA VAL A 431 51.67 22.10 -11.88
C VAL A 431 51.61 23.56 -11.45
N THR A 432 50.44 23.97 -10.95
CA THR A 432 50.26 25.35 -10.49
C THR A 432 49.71 25.36 -9.06
N VAL A 433 50.22 26.29 -8.24
CA VAL A 433 49.72 26.56 -6.90
C VAL A 433 49.32 28.03 -6.82
N SER A 434 48.09 28.29 -6.45
CA SER A 434 47.55 29.65 -6.35
C SER A 434 46.59 29.81 -5.19
N ALA A 435 46.45 31.02 -4.70
CA ALA A 435 45.38 31.39 -3.77
C ALA A 435 44.34 32.24 -4.49
N LEU A 436 43.09 31.86 -4.45
CA LEU A 436 41.99 32.57 -5.07
C LEU A 436 40.72 32.42 -4.21
N ASP A 437 39.96 33.51 -4.02
CA ASP A 437 38.66 33.52 -3.35
C ASP A 437 38.62 32.81 -1.98
N ALA A 438 39.64 33.02 -1.15
CA ALA A 438 39.79 32.36 0.16
C ALA A 438 40.00 30.82 0.08
N GLU A 439 40.56 30.34 -1.02
CA GLU A 439 40.94 28.95 -1.24
C GLU A 439 42.37 28.86 -1.76
N VAL A 440 43.09 27.81 -1.39
CA VAL A 440 44.33 27.42 -2.04
C VAL A 440 44.03 26.34 -3.05
N ARG A 441 44.51 26.55 -4.29
CA ARG A 441 44.29 25.65 -5.43
C ARG A 441 45.62 25.07 -5.87
N ILE A 442 45.68 23.74 -5.96
CA ILE A 442 46.81 23.00 -6.52
C ILE A 442 46.30 22.27 -7.76
N ALA A 443 46.70 22.69 -8.94
CA ALA A 443 46.27 22.06 -10.19
C ALA A 443 47.42 21.27 -10.81
N VAL A 444 47.15 20.03 -11.21
CA VAL A 444 48.04 19.18 -12.01
C VAL A 444 47.36 18.92 -13.33
N ARG A 445 47.94 19.42 -14.40
CA ARG A 445 47.45 19.29 -15.77
C ARG A 445 48.34 18.35 -16.58
N ASP A 446 47.72 17.36 -17.20
CA ASP A 446 48.36 16.47 -18.16
C ASP A 446 47.85 16.72 -19.59
N ARG A 447 48.61 16.23 -20.59
CA ARG A 447 48.27 16.25 -22.02
C ARG A 447 47.89 14.84 -22.50
N GLY A 448 47.30 14.06 -21.64
CA GLY A 448 47.02 12.65 -21.87
C GLY A 448 45.76 12.36 -22.66
N ILE A 449 45.30 11.13 -22.54
CA ILE A 449 44.15 10.61 -23.28
C ILE A 449 42.79 11.23 -22.84
N GLY A 450 42.77 11.92 -21.69
CA GLY A 450 41.55 12.48 -21.12
C GLY A 450 40.55 11.44 -20.63
N ILE A 451 39.45 11.92 -20.04
CA ILE A 451 38.45 11.09 -19.35
C ILE A 451 37.05 11.41 -19.87
N PRO A 452 36.30 10.42 -20.41
CA PRO A 452 34.94 10.62 -20.87
C PRO A 452 34.02 11.10 -19.75
N ALA A 453 33.07 11.99 -20.02
CA ALA A 453 32.17 12.60 -19.04
C ALA A 453 31.41 11.58 -18.18
N LEU A 454 30.99 10.44 -18.78
CA LEU A 454 30.28 9.36 -18.07
C LEU A 454 31.14 8.63 -17.03
N GLU A 455 32.46 8.73 -17.15
CA GLU A 455 33.43 8.05 -16.29
C GLU A 455 33.99 8.97 -15.20
N GLN A 456 33.94 10.30 -15.36
CA GLN A 456 34.56 11.29 -14.47
C GLN A 456 34.13 11.19 -13.00
N LYS A 457 32.88 10.80 -12.76
CA LYS A 457 32.40 10.56 -11.38
C LYS A 457 32.88 9.24 -10.80
N LYS A 458 33.10 8.23 -11.63
CA LYS A 458 33.44 6.87 -11.24
C LYS A 458 34.92 6.67 -10.96
N ILE A 459 35.82 7.48 -11.55
CA ILE A 459 37.28 7.36 -11.36
C ILE A 459 37.72 7.53 -9.90
N TYR A 460 36.89 8.12 -9.06
CA TYR A 460 37.09 8.25 -7.60
C TYR A 460 36.56 7.06 -6.82
N GLU A 461 35.77 6.16 -7.46
CA GLU A 461 35.30 4.94 -6.82
C GLU A 461 36.49 4.01 -6.59
N LYS A 462 36.49 3.32 -5.44
CA LYS A 462 37.54 2.34 -5.07
C LYS A 462 37.63 1.24 -6.12
N PHE A 463 38.86 0.92 -6.52
CA PHE A 463 39.19 -0.16 -7.48
C PHE A 463 38.71 0.13 -8.91
N TYR A 464 38.12 1.30 -9.16
CA TYR A 464 37.58 1.62 -10.47
C TYR A 464 38.71 1.95 -11.46
N ARG A 465 38.55 1.45 -12.68
CA ARG A 465 39.43 1.74 -13.82
C ARG A 465 38.58 1.92 -15.06
N VAL A 466 38.93 2.91 -15.90
CA VAL A 466 38.21 3.15 -17.15
C VAL A 466 38.41 1.97 -18.08
N GLY A 467 37.33 1.28 -18.44
CA GLY A 467 37.36 0.02 -19.20
C GLY A 467 37.31 0.22 -20.71
N SER A 468 38.25 0.92 -21.29
CA SER A 468 38.39 0.98 -22.75
C SER A 468 39.55 0.10 -23.22
N THR A 469 39.45 -0.48 -24.42
CA THR A 469 40.53 -1.27 -25.08
C THR A 469 41.84 -0.52 -25.20
N LEU A 470 41.81 0.81 -25.17
CA LEU A 470 42.98 1.69 -25.21
C LEU A 470 43.72 1.82 -23.87
N VAL A 471 43.11 1.42 -22.76
CA VAL A 471 43.63 1.58 -21.38
C VAL A 471 44.06 0.25 -20.75
N HIS A 472 43.86 -0.88 -21.42
CA HIS A 472 44.23 -2.20 -20.89
C HIS A 472 45.71 -2.36 -20.60
N ASP A 473 46.57 -1.61 -21.29
CA ASP A 473 48.04 -1.66 -21.12
C ASP A 473 48.56 -0.75 -19.98
N VAL A 474 47.76 0.13 -19.42
CA VAL A 474 48.21 1.03 -18.34
C VAL A 474 48.10 0.32 -17.00
N LYS A 475 49.25 0.00 -16.40
CA LYS A 475 49.35 -0.68 -15.11
C LYS A 475 48.91 0.24 -13.94
N GLY A 476 48.14 -0.31 -12.97
CA GLY A 476 47.76 0.44 -11.76
C GLY A 476 46.69 -0.23 -10.89
N SER A 477 46.77 0.02 -9.59
CA SER A 477 45.89 -0.59 -8.58
C SER A 477 44.45 -0.04 -8.56
N GLY A 478 44.18 1.12 -9.14
CA GLY A 478 42.89 1.82 -9.04
C GLY A 478 42.61 2.44 -7.66
N LEU A 479 43.63 2.59 -6.82
CA LEU A 479 43.53 3.18 -5.49
C LEU A 479 43.93 4.66 -5.42
N GLY A 480 44.83 5.13 -6.33
CA GLY A 480 45.44 6.45 -6.20
C GLY A 480 44.41 7.59 -6.08
N LEU A 481 43.44 7.68 -7.01
CA LEU A 481 42.45 8.76 -6.99
C LEU A 481 41.46 8.62 -5.80
N SER A 482 41.16 7.42 -5.33
CA SER A 482 40.36 7.24 -4.13
C SER A 482 41.06 7.68 -2.86
N ILE A 483 42.38 7.49 -2.76
CA ILE A 483 43.24 8.03 -1.68
C ILE A 483 43.28 9.58 -1.77
N VAL A 484 43.51 10.14 -2.98
CA VAL A 484 43.47 11.60 -3.19
C VAL A 484 42.17 12.19 -2.67
N MET A 485 41.02 11.63 -3.06
CA MET A 485 39.72 12.12 -2.62
C MET A 485 39.54 12.03 -1.10
N HIS A 486 39.99 10.94 -0.49
CA HIS A 486 39.88 10.75 0.97
C HIS A 486 40.76 11.75 1.73
N VAL A 487 42.04 11.90 1.34
CA VAL A 487 42.96 12.83 1.99
C VAL A 487 42.45 14.26 1.87
N VAL A 488 42.11 14.70 0.65
CA VAL A 488 41.60 16.06 0.43
C VAL A 488 40.33 16.35 1.24
N LYS A 489 39.41 15.40 1.30
CA LYS A 489 38.20 15.54 2.16
C LYS A 489 38.55 15.61 3.66
N ALA A 490 39.51 14.84 4.12
CA ALA A 490 39.94 14.86 5.52
C ALA A 490 40.57 16.23 5.89
N HIS A 491 41.11 16.98 4.90
CA HIS A 491 41.61 18.33 5.03
C HIS A 491 40.55 19.43 4.77
N GLY A 492 39.25 19.06 4.70
CA GLY A 492 38.15 20.01 4.46
C GLY A 492 38.04 20.51 3.02
N GLY A 493 38.83 19.93 2.10
CA GLY A 493 38.90 20.34 0.70
C GLY A 493 38.00 19.52 -0.23
N ARG A 494 38.12 19.85 -1.52
CA ARG A 494 37.49 19.14 -2.64
C ARG A 494 38.44 18.96 -3.82
N VAL A 495 38.15 18.00 -4.68
CA VAL A 495 38.86 17.76 -5.92
C VAL A 495 37.95 18.15 -7.08
N GLU A 496 38.44 19.01 -7.94
CA GLU A 496 37.80 19.42 -9.21
C GLU A 496 38.51 18.76 -10.39
N LEU A 497 37.77 18.43 -11.45
CA LEU A 497 38.30 17.80 -12.66
C LEU A 497 37.77 18.52 -13.89
N VAL A 498 38.69 18.92 -14.76
CA VAL A 498 38.37 19.34 -16.11
C VAL A 498 39.08 18.40 -17.06
N SER A 499 38.35 17.67 -17.90
CA SER A 499 38.92 16.67 -18.80
C SER A 499 37.99 16.40 -19.98
N ALA A 500 38.60 16.24 -21.17
CA ALA A 500 37.90 15.77 -22.36
C ALA A 500 38.75 14.71 -23.09
N PRO A 501 38.16 13.74 -23.77
CA PRO A 501 38.88 12.72 -24.52
C PRO A 501 39.82 13.35 -25.56
N GLY A 502 41.12 13.01 -25.49
CA GLY A 502 42.18 13.51 -26.39
C GLY A 502 42.77 14.87 -26.00
N GLU A 503 42.21 15.56 -24.99
CA GLU A 503 42.68 16.89 -24.57
C GLU A 503 43.45 16.86 -23.24
N GLY A 504 43.56 15.70 -22.59
CA GLY A 504 44.18 15.54 -21.29
C GLY A 504 43.24 15.81 -20.13
N SER A 505 43.80 15.94 -18.94
CA SER A 505 43.04 16.17 -17.70
C SER A 505 43.71 17.21 -16.82
N THR A 506 42.93 18.00 -16.11
CA THR A 506 43.37 18.90 -15.06
C THR A 506 42.67 18.50 -13.74
N PHE A 507 43.44 17.99 -12.82
CA PHE A 507 42.96 17.72 -11.47
C PHE A 507 43.35 18.90 -10.57
N THR A 508 42.36 19.52 -9.94
CA THR A 508 42.56 20.64 -9.02
C THR A 508 42.15 20.26 -7.62
N ILE A 509 43.09 20.30 -6.69
CA ILE A 509 42.82 20.19 -5.24
C ILE A 509 42.48 21.59 -4.74
N VAL A 510 41.38 21.73 -4.06
CA VAL A 510 40.92 23.01 -3.51
C VAL A 510 40.80 22.84 -1.98
N LEU A 511 41.58 23.64 -1.27
CA LEU A 511 41.62 23.65 0.18
C LEU A 511 41.13 25.02 0.71
N PRO A 512 40.18 25.07 1.66
CA PRO A 512 39.67 26.33 2.19
C PRO A 512 40.70 26.99 3.09
N LEU A 513 40.81 28.31 3.00
CA LEU A 513 41.55 29.10 3.99
C LEU A 513 40.76 29.21 5.30
N PRO A 514 41.41 29.16 6.47
CA PRO A 514 40.77 29.43 7.77
C PRO A 514 40.11 30.83 7.76
N SER A 515 39.01 30.96 8.49
CA SER A 515 38.21 32.21 8.48
C SER A 515 38.99 33.48 8.90
N GLU A 516 40.00 33.32 9.72
CA GLU A 516 40.88 34.44 10.16
C GLU A 516 41.87 34.88 9.09
N GLN A 517 42.21 34.03 8.14
CA GLN A 517 43.16 34.36 7.04
C GLN A 517 42.46 34.94 5.78
N LYS A 518 41.14 34.91 5.73
CA LYS A 518 40.35 35.49 4.64
C LYS A 518 40.55 37.00 4.48
N VAL A 519 40.88 37.70 5.55
CA VAL A 519 41.06 39.16 5.54
C VAL A 519 42.41 39.61 4.94
N ALA A 520 43.44 38.76 4.97
CA ALA A 520 44.80 39.13 4.52
C ALA A 520 44.97 39.06 3.00
N VAL A 521 44.19 38.21 2.30
CA VAL A 521 44.30 38.05 0.82
C VAL A 521 43.61 39.18 0.06
N THR A 522 42.56 39.78 0.65
CA THR A 522 41.83 40.88 0.00
C THR A 522 42.58 42.24 0.08
N SER A 523 43.57 42.36 0.98
CA SER A 523 44.32 43.60 1.19
C SER A 523 45.60 43.72 0.32
N THR A 524 46.01 42.65 -0.40
CA THR A 524 47.24 42.65 -1.20
C THR A 524 47.01 42.98 -2.67
N GLU A 525 45.73 43.05 -3.12
CA GLU A 525 45.37 43.44 -4.51
C GLU A 525 45.20 44.96 -4.71
N TYR A 526 45.38 45.79 -3.65
CA TYR A 526 45.22 47.24 -3.73
C TYR A 526 46.45 48.01 -3.17
N ALA A 527 47.67 47.47 -3.26
CA ALA A 527 48.90 48.23 -2.95
C ALA A 527 49.89 48.24 -4.12
#